data_31afc1c578fa2a3ee89f8d99c12d8895
#
_entry.id   31afc1c578fa2a3ee89f8d99c12d8895
#
_cell.length_a   1.000
_cell.length_b   1.000
_cell.length_c   1.000
_cell.angle_alpha   90.00
_cell.angle_beta   90.00
_cell.angle_gamma   90.00
#
_symmetry.space_group_name_H-M   'P 1'
#
loop_
_entity.id
_entity.type
_entity.pdbx_description
1 polymer ?
#
loop_
_entity_poly.entity_id
_entity_poly.type
_entity_poly.pdbx_seq_one_letter_code
_entity_poly.pdbx_strand_id
1 'polypeptide(L)'
;ASVTKVMTILLIVEALERDELSLDDTVTASANAESMGGSQIYLEAGEAMSVRDMLKSIVVASANDAAVAMAEHICGTEADFVERMNARAAELGLQNTHFTNCTGLFEDSSHYTSARDVAVMAREVMSHEMVKDYTTIWMDSVRNGEFGLSNTNKLVHSYSGCTGLKTGYTSAAGHCLAATAERGGTEFIAVVMGCESSDSRFADAAALLDYGFSAYELVRLLPDKAIPPVRVL
;
A
#
# COMPACT_ATOMS: atom_id res chain seq x y z
N ALA A 1 -3.52 -8.04 -9.49
CA ALA A 1 -3.89 -6.61 -9.59
C ALA A 1 -3.03 -5.75 -8.65
N SER A 2 -3.07 -4.42 -8.83
CA SER A 2 -2.19 -3.48 -8.10
C SER A 2 -2.33 -3.43 -6.56
N VAL A 3 -3.24 -4.18 -5.96
CA VAL A 3 -3.21 -4.45 -4.50
C VAL A 3 -1.95 -5.21 -4.08
N THR A 4 -1.26 -5.88 -5.01
CA THR A 4 0.10 -6.41 -4.84
C THR A 4 1.07 -5.37 -4.28
N LYS A 5 0.94 -4.11 -4.71
CA LYS A 5 1.80 -3.02 -4.27
C LYS A 5 1.69 -2.68 -2.79
N VAL A 6 0.71 -3.23 -2.07
CA VAL A 6 0.68 -3.13 -0.60
C VAL A 6 1.94 -3.78 -0.02
N MET A 7 2.35 -4.96 -0.51
CA MET A 7 3.61 -5.59 -0.10
C MET A 7 4.83 -4.82 -0.60
N THR A 8 4.78 -4.28 -1.82
CA THR A 8 5.87 -3.46 -2.37
C THR A 8 6.11 -2.21 -1.52
N ILE A 9 5.04 -1.50 -1.15
CA ILE A 9 5.10 -0.34 -0.25
C ILE A 9 5.65 -0.75 1.12
N LEU A 10 5.20 -1.87 1.69
CA LEU A 10 5.68 -2.38 2.96
C LEU A 10 7.21 -2.56 2.95
N LEU A 11 7.74 -3.25 1.96
CA LEU A 11 9.18 -3.50 1.87
C LEU A 11 10.00 -2.23 1.68
N ILE A 12 9.48 -1.23 0.94
CA ILE A 12 10.12 0.08 0.78
C ILE A 12 10.18 0.81 2.13
N VAL A 13 9.05 0.84 2.85
CA VAL A 13 8.95 1.53 4.14
C VAL A 13 9.82 0.86 5.20
N GLU A 14 9.82 -0.46 5.26
CA GLU A 14 10.69 -1.21 6.16
C GLU A 14 12.18 -0.98 5.86
N ALA A 15 12.56 -0.83 4.57
CA ALA A 15 13.93 -0.49 4.20
C ALA A 15 14.33 0.93 4.65
N LEU A 16 13.38 1.89 4.56
CA LEU A 16 13.56 3.25 5.09
C LEU A 16 13.74 3.25 6.61
N GLU A 17 12.92 2.50 7.35
CA GLU A 17 13.01 2.44 8.80
C GLU A 17 14.25 1.72 9.33
N ARG A 18 14.83 0.83 8.52
CA ARG A 18 16.10 0.16 8.84
C ARG A 18 17.34 0.93 8.40
N ASP A 19 17.18 2.16 7.91
CA ASP A 19 18.27 2.97 7.35
C ASP A 19 19.01 2.26 6.18
N GLU A 20 18.37 1.29 5.52
CA GLU A 20 18.87 0.64 4.29
C GLU A 20 18.63 1.54 3.07
N LEU A 21 17.74 2.51 3.20
CA LEU A 21 17.27 3.43 2.17
C LEU A 21 16.99 4.79 2.78
N SER A 22 17.25 5.86 2.04
CA SER A 22 16.87 7.23 2.42
C SER A 22 15.86 7.79 1.42
N LEU A 23 14.92 8.62 1.90
CA LEU A 23 13.97 9.31 1.01
C LEU A 23 14.63 10.20 -0.03
N ASP A 24 15.86 10.65 0.22
CA ASP A 24 16.61 11.53 -0.65
C ASP A 24 17.60 10.77 -1.56
N ASP A 25 17.67 9.42 -1.43
CA ASP A 25 18.46 8.59 -2.34
C ASP A 25 17.91 8.68 -3.76
N THR A 26 18.81 8.57 -4.71
CA THR A 26 18.49 8.64 -6.14
C THR A 26 18.30 7.26 -6.71
N VAL A 27 17.12 7.01 -7.25
CA VAL A 27 16.74 5.79 -7.98
C VAL A 27 16.84 6.06 -9.47
N THR A 28 17.58 5.22 -10.18
CA THR A 28 17.71 5.30 -11.64
C THR A 28 16.84 4.22 -12.29
N ALA A 29 15.95 4.62 -13.18
CA ALA A 29 15.09 3.71 -13.91
C ALA A 29 15.88 2.87 -14.90
N SER A 30 15.61 1.57 -14.91
CA SER A 30 16.15 0.62 -15.88
C SER A 30 15.30 0.57 -17.15
N ALA A 31 15.79 -0.07 -18.20
CA ALA A 31 15.00 -0.38 -19.40
C ALA A 31 13.82 -1.33 -19.08
N ASN A 32 13.93 -2.16 -18.02
CA ASN A 32 12.83 -3.00 -17.56
C ASN A 32 11.73 -2.14 -16.93
N ALA A 33 12.09 -1.20 -16.05
CA ALA A 33 11.13 -0.25 -15.47
C ALA A 33 10.43 0.60 -16.55
N GLU A 34 11.17 1.14 -17.52
CA GLU A 34 10.62 1.89 -18.67
C GLU A 34 9.62 1.05 -19.46
N SER A 35 9.86 -0.26 -19.64
CA SER A 35 9.00 -1.16 -20.43
C SER A 35 7.65 -1.47 -19.79
N MET A 36 7.43 -1.08 -18.53
CA MET A 36 6.20 -1.38 -17.82
C MET A 36 4.99 -0.69 -18.44
N GLY A 37 3.88 -1.44 -18.53
CA GLY A 37 2.59 -0.93 -18.98
C GLY A 37 1.67 -0.57 -17.82
N GLY A 38 0.42 -0.27 -18.14
CA GLY A 38 -0.64 0.05 -17.19
C GLY A 38 -0.48 1.43 -16.57
N SER A 39 -0.68 1.56 -15.25
CA SER A 39 -0.47 2.84 -14.54
C SER A 39 1.02 3.14 -14.45
N GLN A 40 1.44 4.33 -14.89
CA GLN A 40 2.85 4.74 -15.01
C GLN A 40 3.00 6.23 -14.72
N ILE A 41 4.21 6.64 -14.42
CA ILE A 41 4.68 8.01 -14.49
C ILE A 41 5.57 8.25 -15.73
N TYR A 42 5.64 7.23 -16.61
CA TYR A 42 6.40 7.25 -17.87
C TYR A 42 7.90 7.53 -17.65
N LEU A 43 8.52 6.68 -16.81
CA LEU A 43 9.97 6.73 -16.62
C LEU A 43 10.69 6.34 -17.90
N GLU A 44 11.75 7.10 -18.23
CA GLU A 44 12.68 6.74 -19.29
C GLU A 44 13.90 6.00 -18.69
N ALA A 45 14.49 5.06 -19.42
CA ALA A 45 15.68 4.37 -18.98
C ALA A 45 16.84 5.36 -18.75
N GLY A 46 17.42 5.33 -17.57
CA GLY A 46 18.45 6.28 -17.12
C GLY A 46 17.87 7.52 -16.43
N GLU A 47 16.56 7.73 -16.42
CA GLU A 47 15.95 8.79 -15.64
C GLU A 47 16.17 8.53 -14.15
N ALA A 48 16.51 9.59 -13.41
CA ALA A 48 16.80 9.53 -11.99
C ALA A 48 15.80 10.36 -11.19
N MET A 49 15.20 9.76 -10.17
CA MET A 49 14.25 10.41 -9.25
C MET A 49 14.56 10.02 -7.82
N SER A 50 14.12 10.83 -6.84
CA SER A 50 14.26 10.50 -5.43
C SER A 50 13.37 9.32 -5.03
N VAL A 51 13.81 8.54 -4.02
CA VAL A 51 12.96 7.51 -3.38
C VAL A 51 11.63 8.10 -2.95
N ARG A 52 11.61 9.33 -2.42
CA ARG A 52 10.40 10.08 -2.04
C ARG A 52 9.41 10.20 -3.19
N ASP A 53 9.86 10.61 -4.36
CA ASP A 53 8.99 10.79 -5.53
C ASP A 53 8.58 9.45 -6.14
N MET A 54 9.45 8.45 -6.12
CA MET A 54 9.11 7.07 -6.53
C MET A 54 8.02 6.48 -5.62
N LEU A 55 8.19 6.56 -4.29
CA LEU A 55 7.19 6.06 -3.31
C LEU A 55 5.86 6.79 -3.48
N LYS A 56 5.89 8.13 -3.62
CA LYS A 56 4.71 8.95 -3.91
C LYS A 56 3.98 8.46 -5.17
N SER A 57 4.72 8.21 -6.24
CA SER A 57 4.17 7.75 -7.52
C SER A 57 3.52 6.36 -7.42
N ILE A 58 4.13 5.45 -6.65
CA ILE A 58 3.60 4.10 -6.38
C ILE A 58 2.29 4.18 -5.59
N VAL A 59 2.27 4.99 -4.53
CA VAL A 59 1.11 5.09 -3.63
C VAL A 59 -0.05 5.82 -4.29
N VAL A 60 0.20 7.01 -4.84
CA VAL A 60 -0.84 7.91 -5.37
C VAL A 60 -1.33 7.46 -6.75
N ALA A 61 -0.42 7.35 -7.73
CA ALA A 61 -0.76 7.02 -9.10
C ALA A 61 -0.72 5.52 -9.42
N SER A 62 -0.29 4.69 -8.47
CA SER A 62 -0.14 3.25 -8.70
C SER A 62 0.92 2.88 -9.75
N ALA A 63 1.94 3.72 -9.94
CA ALA A 63 2.94 3.61 -11.00
C ALA A 63 3.68 2.26 -10.98
N ASN A 64 3.60 1.51 -12.08
CA ASN A 64 4.25 0.20 -12.22
C ASN A 64 5.75 0.36 -12.48
N ASP A 65 6.11 1.30 -13.33
CA ASP A 65 7.48 1.67 -13.66
C ASP A 65 8.26 2.09 -12.40
N ALA A 66 7.69 2.95 -11.57
CA ALA A 66 8.29 3.34 -10.30
C ALA A 66 8.41 2.14 -9.32
N ALA A 67 7.43 1.22 -9.30
CA ALA A 67 7.48 0.04 -8.45
C ALA A 67 8.63 -0.91 -8.85
N VAL A 68 8.83 -1.13 -10.15
CA VAL A 68 9.94 -1.95 -10.67
C VAL A 68 11.28 -1.25 -10.42
N ALA A 69 11.40 0.05 -10.68
CA ALA A 69 12.62 0.81 -10.40
C ALA A 69 13.02 0.74 -8.92
N MET A 70 12.06 0.85 -8.01
CA MET A 70 12.31 0.70 -6.57
C MET A 70 12.70 -0.73 -6.18
N ALA A 71 12.04 -1.74 -6.75
CA ALA A 71 12.39 -3.14 -6.50
C ALA A 71 13.83 -3.46 -6.91
N GLU A 72 14.24 -3.02 -8.10
CA GLU A 72 15.59 -3.18 -8.61
C GLU A 72 16.62 -2.37 -7.79
N HIS A 73 16.25 -1.17 -7.34
CA HIS A 73 17.13 -0.34 -6.51
C HIS A 73 17.43 -1.00 -5.16
N ILE A 74 16.42 -1.62 -4.53
CA ILE A 74 16.55 -2.22 -3.19
C ILE A 74 17.24 -3.58 -3.24
N CYS A 75 16.92 -4.43 -4.23
CA CYS A 75 17.37 -5.81 -4.28
C CYS A 75 18.29 -6.14 -5.47
N GLY A 76 18.57 -5.17 -6.35
CA GLY A 76 19.36 -5.38 -7.57
C GLY A 76 18.55 -5.89 -8.74
N THR A 77 17.55 -6.76 -8.52
CA THR A 77 16.63 -7.25 -9.55
C THR A 77 15.19 -7.30 -9.01
N GLU A 78 14.18 -7.22 -9.91
CA GLU A 78 12.79 -7.46 -9.53
C GLU A 78 12.60 -8.89 -8.99
N ALA A 79 13.31 -9.87 -9.53
CA ALA A 79 13.22 -11.27 -9.09
C ALA A 79 13.63 -11.43 -7.62
N ASP A 80 14.76 -10.85 -7.22
CA ASP A 80 15.23 -10.88 -5.81
C ASP A 80 14.26 -10.13 -4.88
N PHE A 81 13.67 -9.05 -5.38
CA PHE A 81 12.63 -8.32 -4.63
C PHE A 81 11.37 -9.17 -4.43
N VAL A 82 10.94 -9.93 -5.45
CA VAL A 82 9.81 -10.87 -5.37
C VAL A 82 10.11 -12.01 -4.39
N GLU A 83 11.32 -12.53 -4.33
CA GLU A 83 11.73 -13.49 -3.30
C GLU A 83 11.58 -12.87 -1.90
N ARG A 84 12.01 -11.62 -1.72
CA ARG A 84 11.82 -10.89 -0.45
C ARG A 84 10.33 -10.67 -0.13
N MET A 85 9.48 -10.36 -1.13
CA MET A 85 8.02 -10.26 -0.94
C MET A 85 7.43 -11.58 -0.43
N ASN A 86 7.81 -12.71 -1.00
CA ASN A 86 7.32 -14.03 -0.58
C ASN A 86 7.85 -14.44 0.79
N ALA A 87 9.11 -14.13 1.11
CA ALA A 87 9.67 -14.33 2.44
C ALA A 87 8.88 -13.51 3.49
N ARG A 88 8.60 -12.22 3.20
CA ARG A 88 7.83 -11.37 4.10
C ARG A 88 6.39 -11.83 4.24
N ALA A 89 5.78 -12.34 3.17
CA ALA A 89 4.45 -12.95 3.22
C ALA A 89 4.42 -14.15 4.18
N ALA A 90 5.45 -15.00 4.15
CA ALA A 90 5.56 -16.13 5.08
C ALA A 90 5.75 -15.67 6.54
N GLU A 91 6.56 -14.64 6.79
CA GLU A 91 6.75 -14.05 8.13
C GLU A 91 5.44 -13.48 8.70
N LEU A 92 4.63 -12.84 7.86
CA LEU A 92 3.29 -12.33 8.22
C LEU A 92 2.23 -13.44 8.35
N GLY A 93 2.58 -14.69 8.04
CA GLY A 93 1.66 -15.83 8.11
C GLY A 93 0.58 -15.81 7.02
N LEU A 94 0.85 -15.22 5.86
CA LEU A 94 -0.08 -15.17 4.74
C LEU A 94 -0.16 -16.53 4.06
N GLN A 95 -1.23 -17.25 4.28
CA GLN A 95 -1.36 -18.64 3.81
C GLN A 95 -1.90 -18.77 2.38
N ASN A 96 -2.51 -17.70 1.86
CA ASN A 96 -3.16 -17.69 0.55
C ASN A 96 -2.59 -16.57 -0.32
N THR A 97 -1.27 -16.34 -0.24
CA THR A 97 -0.59 -15.30 -1.00
C THR A 97 0.71 -15.81 -1.59
N HIS A 98 0.90 -15.55 -2.87
CA HIS A 98 2.15 -15.77 -3.57
C HIS A 98 2.35 -14.69 -4.64
N PHE A 99 3.54 -14.12 -4.68
CA PHE A 99 3.92 -13.07 -5.61
C PHE A 99 4.86 -13.61 -6.69
N THR A 100 4.62 -13.21 -7.95
CA THR A 100 5.49 -13.48 -9.09
C THR A 100 6.05 -12.20 -9.71
N ASN A 101 5.55 -11.03 -9.30
CA ASN A 101 6.03 -9.70 -9.69
C ASN A 101 5.67 -8.67 -8.60
N CYS A 102 6.31 -7.50 -8.63
CA CYS A 102 6.12 -6.45 -7.63
C CYS A 102 4.94 -5.50 -7.93
N THR A 103 4.29 -5.61 -9.09
CA THR A 103 3.28 -4.64 -9.57
C THR A 103 1.86 -5.17 -9.52
N GLY A 104 1.66 -6.47 -9.72
CA GLY A 104 0.36 -7.11 -9.93
C GLY A 104 -0.23 -6.84 -11.32
N LEU A 105 0.59 -6.36 -12.28
CA LEU A 105 0.12 -6.04 -13.64
C LEU A 105 -0.10 -7.28 -14.50
N PHE A 106 0.85 -8.21 -14.45
CA PHE A 106 0.82 -9.39 -15.30
C PHE A 106 -0.06 -10.48 -14.70
N GLU A 107 -0.90 -11.08 -15.55
CA GLU A 107 -1.77 -12.17 -15.18
C GLU A 107 -0.97 -13.49 -15.19
N ASP A 108 -0.84 -14.07 -14.02
CA ASP A 108 -0.22 -15.37 -13.80
C ASP A 108 -1.04 -16.10 -12.72
N SER A 109 -1.43 -17.35 -12.99
CA SER A 109 -2.22 -18.14 -12.04
C SER A 109 -1.48 -18.42 -10.74
N SER A 110 -0.15 -18.34 -10.74
CA SER A 110 0.67 -18.43 -9.53
C SER A 110 0.78 -17.13 -8.74
N HIS A 111 0.26 -16.00 -9.27
CA HIS A 111 0.19 -14.71 -8.57
C HIS A 111 -1.19 -14.53 -7.95
N TYR A 112 -1.33 -14.84 -6.69
CA TYR A 112 -2.63 -14.82 -6.00
C TYR A 112 -2.53 -14.28 -4.58
N THR A 113 -3.66 -13.85 -4.05
CA THR A 113 -3.83 -13.44 -2.66
C THR A 113 -5.29 -13.62 -2.23
N SER A 114 -5.59 -13.39 -0.97
CA SER A 114 -6.95 -13.36 -0.40
C SER A 114 -7.25 -12.01 0.25
N ALA A 115 -8.53 -11.67 0.40
CA ALA A 115 -8.94 -10.44 1.08
C ALA A 115 -8.40 -10.39 2.52
N ARG A 116 -8.36 -11.54 3.22
CA ARG A 116 -7.78 -11.66 4.56
C ARG A 116 -6.29 -11.33 4.57
N ASP A 117 -5.53 -11.90 3.65
CA ASP A 117 -4.08 -11.68 3.59
C ASP A 117 -3.75 -10.24 3.21
N VAL A 118 -4.53 -9.64 2.28
CA VAL A 118 -4.42 -8.21 1.96
C VAL A 118 -4.71 -7.35 3.19
N ALA A 119 -5.69 -7.71 4.02
CA ALA A 119 -5.98 -6.97 5.25
C ALA A 119 -4.84 -7.06 6.28
N VAL A 120 -4.17 -8.22 6.36
CA VAL A 120 -2.97 -8.38 7.21
C VAL A 120 -1.82 -7.51 6.70
N MET A 121 -1.55 -7.53 5.39
CA MET A 121 -0.54 -6.64 4.78
C MET A 121 -0.88 -5.17 5.00
N ALA A 122 -2.15 -4.79 4.80
CA ALA A 122 -2.61 -3.42 4.99
C ALA A 122 -2.42 -2.95 6.44
N ARG A 123 -2.73 -3.82 7.42
CA ARG A 123 -2.49 -3.51 8.83
C ARG A 123 -1.01 -3.28 9.13
N GLU A 124 -0.15 -4.11 8.56
CA GLU A 124 1.31 -3.96 8.74
C GLU A 124 1.79 -2.65 8.13
N VAL A 125 1.45 -2.37 6.87
CA VAL A 125 1.82 -1.10 6.21
C VAL A 125 1.32 0.10 7.02
N MET A 126 0.08 0.09 7.49
CA MET A 126 -0.50 1.22 8.22
C MET A 126 0.03 1.38 9.64
N SER A 127 0.76 0.39 10.18
CA SER A 127 1.48 0.54 11.46
C SER A 127 2.72 1.45 11.36
N HIS A 128 3.19 1.71 10.14
CA HIS A 128 4.28 2.64 9.85
C HIS A 128 3.70 4.05 9.60
N GLU A 129 3.77 4.93 10.59
CA GLU A 129 3.12 6.26 10.55
C GLU A 129 3.49 7.08 9.32
N MET A 130 4.74 6.97 8.82
CA MET A 130 5.19 7.70 7.63
C MET A 130 4.38 7.39 6.36
N VAL A 131 3.73 6.22 6.30
CA VAL A 131 2.93 5.82 5.14
C VAL A 131 1.73 6.75 4.94
N LYS A 132 1.15 7.24 6.05
CA LYS A 132 -0.02 8.13 6.02
C LYS A 132 0.30 9.46 5.30
N ASP A 133 1.56 9.91 5.31
CA ASP A 133 2.00 11.10 4.58
C ASP A 133 1.84 10.96 3.05
N TYR A 134 1.82 9.72 2.55
CA TYR A 134 1.63 9.41 1.13
C TYR A 134 0.22 8.93 0.80
N THR A 135 -0.36 8.07 1.63
CA THR A 135 -1.66 7.42 1.33
C THR A 135 -2.83 8.38 1.40
N THR A 136 -2.69 9.48 2.14
CA THR A 136 -3.70 10.54 2.27
C THR A 136 -3.61 11.64 1.21
N ILE A 137 -2.58 11.62 0.35
CA ILE A 137 -2.45 12.56 -0.76
C ILE A 137 -3.58 12.31 -1.78
N TRP A 138 -4.40 13.32 -2.05
CA TRP A 138 -5.40 13.26 -3.12
C TRP A 138 -4.79 13.62 -4.48
N MET A 139 -4.08 14.72 -4.55
CA MET A 139 -3.39 15.20 -5.76
C MET A 139 -2.04 15.79 -5.37
N ASP A 140 -1.03 15.52 -6.17
CA ASP A 140 0.32 16.06 -6.03
C ASP A 140 1.02 16.05 -7.40
N SER A 141 2.31 16.28 -7.42
CA SER A 141 3.13 16.22 -8.64
C SER A 141 4.53 15.70 -8.34
N VAL A 142 5.20 15.27 -9.39
CA VAL A 142 6.63 14.94 -9.43
C VAL A 142 7.32 15.72 -10.54
N ARG A 143 8.63 15.57 -10.71
CA ARG A 143 9.42 16.31 -11.71
C ARG A 143 9.22 17.82 -11.58
N ASN A 144 9.38 18.35 -10.35
CA ASN A 144 9.23 19.80 -10.07
C ASN A 144 7.89 20.41 -10.51
N GLY A 145 6.83 19.62 -10.48
CA GLY A 145 5.47 20.08 -10.87
C GLY A 145 5.08 19.80 -12.32
N GLU A 146 5.97 19.23 -13.13
CA GLU A 146 5.70 18.95 -14.54
C GLU A 146 4.81 17.74 -14.75
N PHE A 147 4.75 16.80 -13.79
CA PHE A 147 3.91 15.61 -13.89
C PHE A 147 2.93 15.50 -12.71
N GLY A 148 1.64 15.65 -13.00
CA GLY A 148 0.57 15.59 -12.01
C GLY A 148 0.24 14.15 -11.60
N LEU A 149 0.06 13.92 -10.30
CA LEU A 149 -0.40 12.67 -9.71
C LEU A 149 -1.82 12.84 -9.17
N SER A 150 -2.67 11.84 -9.37
CA SER A 150 -4.01 11.76 -8.78
C SER A 150 -4.21 10.41 -8.12
N ASN A 151 -4.71 10.41 -6.88
CA ASN A 151 -4.90 9.18 -6.13
C ASN A 151 -5.97 8.30 -6.78
N THR A 152 -5.61 7.04 -7.00
CA THR A 152 -6.53 6.05 -7.55
C THR A 152 -7.63 5.64 -6.56
N ASN A 153 -7.41 5.88 -5.26
CA ASN A 153 -8.39 5.67 -4.20
C ASN A 153 -9.26 6.93 -3.97
N LYS A 154 -10.44 6.96 -4.59
CA LYS A 154 -11.37 8.09 -4.46
C LYS A 154 -11.85 8.33 -3.03
N LEU A 155 -11.79 7.32 -2.14
CA LEU A 155 -12.21 7.47 -0.74
C LEU A 155 -11.32 8.46 0.03
N VAL A 156 -10.07 8.66 -0.37
CA VAL A 156 -9.17 9.67 0.20
C VAL A 156 -9.80 11.07 0.16
N HIS A 157 -10.54 11.37 -0.90
CA HIS A 157 -11.23 12.66 -1.04
C HIS A 157 -12.68 12.64 -0.53
N SER A 158 -13.38 11.49 -0.65
CA SER A 158 -14.84 11.43 -0.48
C SER A 158 -15.30 10.77 0.83
N TYR A 159 -14.42 10.07 1.56
CA TYR A 159 -14.79 9.36 2.79
C TYR A 159 -14.09 9.96 4.01
N SER A 160 -14.89 10.41 4.98
CA SER A 160 -14.37 11.06 6.19
C SER A 160 -13.48 10.11 7.01
N GLY A 161 -12.26 10.55 7.32
CA GLY A 161 -11.29 9.79 8.08
C GLY A 161 -10.52 8.75 7.25
N CYS A 162 -10.66 8.73 5.92
CA CYS A 162 -9.88 7.81 5.07
C CYS A 162 -8.38 8.07 5.22
N THR A 163 -7.62 7.01 5.56
CA THR A 163 -6.16 7.03 5.71
C THR A 163 -5.43 6.30 4.57
N GLY A 164 -6.17 5.67 3.65
CA GLY A 164 -5.57 4.99 2.50
C GLY A 164 -6.50 3.89 1.94
N LEU A 165 -6.00 2.87 1.25
CA LEU A 165 -4.62 2.52 1.00
C LEU A 165 -4.39 2.30 -0.51
N LYS A 166 -4.92 1.18 -1.09
CA LYS A 166 -4.55 0.78 -2.46
C LYS A 166 -5.69 0.17 -3.25
N THR A 167 -5.87 0.68 -4.47
CA THR A 167 -6.76 0.09 -5.48
C THR A 167 -6.01 -0.90 -6.37
N GLY A 168 -6.76 -1.76 -7.04
CA GLY A 168 -6.25 -2.63 -8.08
C GLY A 168 -7.34 -3.02 -9.07
N TYR A 169 -6.93 -3.28 -10.31
CA TYR A 169 -7.79 -3.84 -11.35
C TYR A 169 -6.95 -4.63 -12.35
N THR A 170 -7.41 -5.81 -12.69
CA THR A 170 -7.10 -6.54 -13.93
C THR A 170 -8.37 -7.24 -14.38
N SER A 171 -8.44 -7.69 -15.64
CA SER A 171 -9.61 -8.44 -16.14
C SER A 171 -9.87 -9.72 -15.33
N ALA A 172 -8.82 -10.40 -14.88
CA ALA A 172 -8.94 -11.62 -14.07
C ALA A 172 -9.32 -11.34 -12.61
N ALA A 173 -8.79 -10.27 -12.00
CA ALA A 173 -9.01 -9.97 -10.59
C ALA A 173 -10.29 -9.16 -10.32
N GLY A 174 -10.89 -8.51 -11.34
CA GLY A 174 -11.93 -7.52 -11.14
C GLY A 174 -11.43 -6.28 -10.40
N HIS A 175 -12.35 -5.44 -9.93
CA HIS A 175 -12.01 -4.24 -9.18
C HIS A 175 -11.76 -4.58 -7.70
N CYS A 176 -10.57 -4.23 -7.21
CA CYS A 176 -10.11 -4.51 -5.84
C CYS A 176 -9.78 -3.20 -5.12
N LEU A 177 -9.95 -3.20 -3.79
CA LEU A 177 -9.57 -2.09 -2.91
C LEU A 177 -9.23 -2.62 -1.52
N ALA A 178 -8.09 -2.21 -1.00
CA ALA A 178 -7.82 -2.17 0.44
C ALA A 178 -8.01 -0.72 0.87
N ALA A 179 -9.02 -0.43 1.68
CA ALA A 179 -9.31 0.88 2.22
C ALA A 179 -9.05 0.90 3.72
N THR A 180 -8.54 2.02 4.20
CA THR A 180 -8.30 2.25 5.64
C THR A 180 -8.92 3.58 6.05
N ALA A 181 -9.45 3.63 7.26
CA ALA A 181 -9.99 4.87 7.81
C ALA A 181 -9.87 4.89 9.33
N GLU A 182 -9.61 6.07 9.89
CA GLU A 182 -9.47 6.30 11.33
C GLU A 182 -10.46 7.34 11.80
N ARG A 183 -11.16 7.04 12.91
CA ARG A 183 -12.05 7.97 13.59
C ARG A 183 -11.97 7.73 15.11
N GLY A 184 -11.76 8.80 15.86
CA GLY A 184 -11.75 8.72 17.32
C GLY A 184 -10.69 7.76 17.91
N GLY A 185 -9.57 7.58 17.24
CA GLY A 185 -8.49 6.68 17.65
C GLY A 185 -8.75 5.20 17.37
N THR A 186 -9.78 4.90 16.58
CA THR A 186 -10.04 3.54 16.06
C THR A 186 -9.83 3.54 14.56
N GLU A 187 -8.98 2.63 14.07
CA GLU A 187 -8.74 2.43 12.65
C GLU A 187 -9.37 1.12 12.18
N PHE A 188 -10.06 1.17 11.03
CA PHE A 188 -10.62 0.00 10.36
C PHE A 188 -10.01 -0.17 8.98
N ILE A 189 -9.89 -1.43 8.58
CA ILE A 189 -9.42 -1.86 7.26
C ILE A 189 -10.56 -2.62 6.59
N ALA A 190 -10.95 -2.18 5.40
CA ALA A 190 -11.92 -2.86 4.56
C ALA A 190 -11.23 -3.33 3.27
N VAL A 191 -11.32 -4.62 2.98
CA VAL A 191 -10.79 -5.20 1.74
C VAL A 191 -11.91 -5.79 0.92
N VAL A 192 -12.06 -5.30 -0.30
CA VAL A 192 -12.99 -5.83 -1.31
C VAL A 192 -12.22 -6.28 -2.54
N MET A 193 -12.60 -7.41 -3.10
CA MET A 193 -11.94 -8.02 -4.26
C MET A 193 -12.99 -8.55 -5.24
N GLY A 194 -12.68 -8.52 -6.54
CA GLY A 194 -13.54 -9.07 -7.56
C GLY A 194 -14.84 -8.29 -7.80
N CYS A 195 -14.91 -7.02 -7.42
CA CYS A 195 -16.07 -6.19 -7.70
C CYS A 195 -16.25 -5.97 -9.20
N GLU A 196 -17.51 -5.88 -9.65
CA GLU A 196 -17.85 -5.75 -11.07
C GLU A 196 -17.45 -4.38 -11.66
N SER A 197 -17.43 -3.35 -10.82
CA SER A 197 -17.12 -1.97 -11.28
C SER A 197 -16.22 -1.21 -10.30
N SER A 198 -15.63 -0.13 -10.81
CA SER A 198 -14.90 0.81 -9.97
C SER A 198 -15.79 1.43 -8.89
N ASP A 199 -17.04 1.71 -9.20
CA ASP A 199 -17.94 2.39 -8.26
C ASP A 199 -18.43 1.42 -7.18
N SER A 200 -18.72 0.15 -7.53
CA SER A 200 -19.11 -0.86 -6.54
C SER A 200 -18.00 -1.11 -5.50
N ARG A 201 -16.71 -1.19 -5.90
CA ARG A 201 -15.62 -1.39 -4.93
C ARG A 201 -15.54 -0.26 -3.90
N PHE A 202 -15.79 1.01 -4.30
CA PHE A 202 -15.79 2.12 -3.37
C PHE A 202 -17.03 2.11 -2.47
N ALA A 203 -18.21 1.79 -3.02
CA ALA A 203 -19.45 1.68 -2.24
C ALA A 203 -19.34 0.55 -1.20
N ASP A 204 -18.88 -0.64 -1.60
CA ASP A 204 -18.75 -1.80 -0.72
C ASP A 204 -17.71 -1.56 0.38
N ALA A 205 -16.56 -0.97 0.04
CA ALA A 205 -15.54 -0.64 1.04
C ALA A 205 -16.03 0.42 2.04
N ALA A 206 -16.74 1.46 1.57
CA ALA A 206 -17.34 2.46 2.44
C ALA A 206 -18.38 1.86 3.38
N ALA A 207 -19.25 0.96 2.88
CA ALA A 207 -20.26 0.27 3.70
C ALA A 207 -19.62 -0.61 4.78
N LEU A 208 -18.51 -1.31 4.48
CA LEU A 208 -17.75 -2.08 5.46
C LEU A 208 -17.13 -1.20 6.54
N LEU A 209 -16.54 -0.06 6.16
CA LEU A 209 -15.98 0.91 7.11
C LEU A 209 -17.08 1.52 7.98
N ASP A 210 -18.23 1.91 7.41
CA ASP A 210 -19.38 2.43 8.15
C ASP A 210 -19.93 1.40 9.13
N TYR A 211 -20.00 0.12 8.73
CA TYR A 211 -20.34 -0.97 9.65
C TYR A 211 -19.35 -1.05 10.81
N GLY A 212 -18.05 -1.01 10.53
CA GLY A 212 -17.01 -1.02 11.57
C GLY A 212 -17.22 0.10 12.59
N PHE A 213 -17.35 1.36 12.12
CA PHE A 213 -17.52 2.52 12.99
C PHE A 213 -18.87 2.57 13.70
N SER A 214 -19.91 1.93 13.19
CA SER A 214 -21.21 1.88 13.85
C SER A 214 -21.35 0.73 14.84
N ALA A 215 -20.65 -0.39 14.61
CA ALA A 215 -20.79 -1.62 15.40
C ALA A 215 -19.77 -1.71 16.55
N TYR A 216 -18.68 -0.95 16.49
CA TYR A 216 -17.58 -1.02 17.47
C TYR A 216 -17.20 0.37 17.96
N GLU A 217 -16.84 0.45 19.25
CA GLU A 217 -16.30 1.65 19.87
C GLU A 217 -15.06 1.32 20.71
N LEU A 218 -14.16 2.27 20.84
CA LEU A 218 -12.99 2.15 21.72
C LEU A 218 -13.40 2.42 23.17
N VAL A 219 -13.46 1.40 24.00
CA VAL A 219 -13.72 1.52 25.44
C VAL A 219 -12.40 1.57 26.18
N ARG A 220 -12.11 2.70 26.84
CA ARG A 220 -10.97 2.82 27.76
C ARG A 220 -11.41 2.38 29.15
N LEU A 221 -10.94 1.21 29.59
CA LEU A 221 -11.15 0.73 30.94
C LEU A 221 -10.04 1.32 31.84
N LEU A 222 -10.37 2.43 32.51
CA LEU A 222 -9.52 2.95 33.58
C LEU A 222 -10.09 2.46 34.91
N PRO A 223 -9.25 2.01 35.85
CA PRO A 223 -9.73 1.69 37.19
C PRO A 223 -10.28 2.96 37.87
N ASP A 224 -11.45 2.85 38.50
CA ASP A 224 -12.12 3.98 39.19
C ASP A 224 -11.26 4.52 40.36
N LYS A 225 -10.23 3.81 40.77
CA LYS A 225 -9.29 4.21 41.82
C LYS A 225 -7.86 3.89 41.37
N ALA A 226 -6.93 4.77 41.75
CA ALA A 226 -5.51 4.51 41.57
C ALA A 226 -5.12 3.16 42.21
N ILE A 227 -4.43 2.32 41.44
CA ILE A 227 -3.88 1.07 41.95
C ILE A 227 -2.85 1.43 43.04
N PRO A 228 -3.03 0.97 44.30
CA PRO A 228 -2.07 1.30 45.35
C PRO A 228 -0.69 0.71 45.01
N PRO A 229 0.39 1.42 45.33
CA PRO A 229 1.73 0.91 45.10
C PRO A 229 1.97 -0.40 45.82
N VAL A 230 2.38 -1.43 45.07
CA VAL A 230 2.80 -2.72 45.67
C VAL A 230 4.25 -2.57 46.13
N ARG A 231 4.52 -2.79 47.42
CA ARG A 231 5.89 -2.93 47.91
C ARG A 231 6.48 -4.24 47.35
N VAL A 232 7.50 -4.09 46.53
CA VAL A 232 8.36 -5.21 46.16
C VAL A 232 9.35 -5.42 47.30
N LEU A 233 9.36 -6.62 47.88
CA LEU A 233 10.31 -7.01 48.92
C LEU A 233 11.62 -7.41 48.25
#